data_99c800afd21f3a5ed4947339166732ac
#
_entry.id   99c800afd21f3a5ed4947339166732ac
#
_cell.length_a   1.000
_cell.length_b   1.000
_cell.length_c   1.000
_cell.angle_alpha   90.00
_cell.angle_beta   90.00
_cell.angle_gamma   90.00
#
_symmetry.space_group_name_H-M   'P 1'
#
loop_
_entity.id
_entity.type
_entity.pdbx_description
1 polymer ?
#
loop_
_entity_poly.entity_id
_entity_poly.type
_entity_poly.pdbx_seq_one_letter_code
_entity_poly.pdbx_strand_id
1 'polypeptide(L)' 'EEVTLSYDELESLRLKNTLNLDQKEAAEKMQISQPTFHRILLSAREKVTEALVKGKAIKIEKRG' A
#
# COMPACT_ATOMS: atom_id res chain seq x y z
N GLU A 1 -8.21 -11.70 14.48
CA GLU A 1 -8.45 -10.37 13.91
C GLU A 1 -7.69 -10.18 12.62
N GLU A 2 -8.18 -9.31 11.77
CA GLU A 2 -7.61 -9.06 10.46
C GLU A 2 -7.43 -7.57 10.22
N VAL A 3 -6.41 -7.26 9.42
CA VAL A 3 -6.24 -5.95 8.82
C VAL A 3 -6.42 -6.14 7.32
N THR A 4 -7.26 -5.34 6.69
CA THR A 4 -7.54 -5.48 5.26
C THR A 4 -6.77 -4.42 4.48
N LEU A 5 -5.92 -4.88 3.55
CA LEU A 5 -5.24 -4.00 2.59
C LEU A 5 -6.07 -3.95 1.32
N SER A 6 -6.30 -2.74 0.82
CA SER A 6 -6.92 -2.59 -0.48
C SER A 6 -5.91 -2.95 -1.57
N TYR A 7 -6.42 -3.21 -2.78
CA TYR A 7 -5.54 -3.49 -3.91
C TYR A 7 -4.56 -2.33 -4.15
N ASP A 8 -5.06 -1.09 -4.06
CA ASP A 8 -4.20 0.07 -4.29
C ASP A 8 -3.14 0.20 -3.21
N GLU A 9 -3.47 -0.12 -1.97
CA GLU A 9 -2.49 -0.10 -0.90
C GLU A 9 -1.41 -1.14 -1.14
N LEU A 10 -1.79 -2.34 -1.53
CA LEU A 10 -0.81 -3.37 -1.85
C LEU A 10 0.07 -2.94 -3.03
N GLU A 11 -0.54 -2.36 -4.07
CA GLU A 11 0.20 -1.93 -5.24
C GLU A 11 1.20 -0.82 -4.89
N SER A 12 0.81 0.12 -4.01
CA SER A 12 1.74 1.17 -3.59
C SER A 12 2.96 0.59 -2.89
N LEU A 13 2.77 -0.45 -2.08
CA LEU A 13 3.89 -1.12 -1.42
C LEU A 13 4.78 -1.83 -2.43
N ARG A 14 4.17 -2.51 -3.41
CA ARG A 14 4.93 -3.21 -4.43
C ARG A 14 5.80 -2.25 -5.24
N LEU A 15 5.20 -1.16 -5.69
CA LEU A 15 5.91 -0.19 -6.53
C LEU A 15 7.04 0.49 -5.77
N LYS A 16 6.79 0.87 -4.52
CA LYS A 16 7.76 1.62 -3.75
C LYS A 16 8.81 0.74 -3.09
N ASN A 17 8.37 -0.35 -2.44
CA ASN A 17 9.28 -1.13 -1.61
C ASN A 17 9.86 -2.35 -2.32
N THR A 18 9.13 -2.95 -3.26
CA THR A 18 9.64 -4.11 -4.01
C THR A 18 10.39 -3.67 -5.25
N LEU A 19 9.81 -2.79 -6.05
CA LEU A 19 10.44 -2.31 -7.27
C LEU A 19 11.33 -1.10 -7.03
N ASN A 20 11.21 -0.48 -5.85
CA ASN A 20 12.06 0.63 -5.43
C ASN A 20 11.97 1.84 -6.38
N LEU A 21 10.79 2.11 -6.91
CA LEU A 21 10.55 3.27 -7.74
C LEU A 21 10.47 4.52 -6.88
N ASP A 22 10.82 5.68 -7.44
CA ASP A 22 10.58 6.91 -6.70
C ASP A 22 9.08 7.24 -6.73
N GLN A 23 8.66 8.20 -5.89
CA GLN A 23 7.24 8.50 -5.75
C GLN A 23 6.59 8.98 -7.05
N LYS A 24 7.34 9.75 -7.84
CA LYS A 24 6.79 10.26 -9.10
C LYS A 24 6.50 9.11 -10.05
N GLU A 25 7.47 8.21 -10.22
CA GLU A 25 7.30 7.06 -11.09
C GLU A 25 6.18 6.14 -10.60
N ALA A 26 6.13 5.89 -9.29
CA ALA A 26 5.11 5.01 -8.73
C ALA A 26 3.72 5.59 -8.93
N ALA A 27 3.56 6.90 -8.70
CA ALA A 27 2.28 7.57 -8.91
C ALA A 27 1.85 7.48 -10.37
N GLU A 28 2.79 7.67 -11.30
CA GLU A 28 2.50 7.56 -12.72
C GLU A 28 2.03 6.15 -13.09
N LYS A 29 2.66 5.14 -12.53
CA LYS A 29 2.26 3.76 -12.78
C LYS A 29 0.84 3.48 -12.31
N MET A 30 0.42 4.11 -11.23
CA MET A 30 -0.95 3.96 -10.72
C MET A 30 -1.91 4.98 -11.34
N GLN A 31 -1.42 5.90 -12.16
CA GLN A 31 -2.22 6.93 -12.82
C GLN A 31 -2.94 7.82 -11.82
N ILE A 32 -2.22 8.22 -10.78
CA ILE A 32 -2.72 9.11 -9.73
C ILE A 32 -1.68 10.19 -9.45
N SER A 33 -2.08 11.22 -8.72
CA SER A 33 -1.17 12.29 -8.33
C SER A 33 -0.20 11.81 -7.25
N GLN A 34 0.93 12.49 -7.12
CA GLN A 34 1.90 12.13 -6.08
C GLN A 34 1.31 12.27 -4.67
N PRO A 35 0.58 13.35 -4.33
CA PRO A 35 -0.03 13.43 -2.99
C PRO A 35 -0.98 12.28 -2.71
N THR A 36 -1.77 11.86 -3.71
CA THR A 36 -2.68 10.72 -3.53
C THR A 36 -1.89 9.44 -3.31
N PHE A 37 -0.83 9.24 -4.10
CA PHE A 37 0.04 8.07 -3.92
C PHE A 37 0.61 8.05 -2.51
N HIS A 38 1.10 9.20 -2.04
CA HIS A 38 1.70 9.30 -0.72
C HIS A 38 0.72 8.88 0.37
N ARG A 39 -0.54 9.36 0.28
CA ARG A 39 -1.55 8.99 1.26
C ARG A 39 -1.85 7.49 1.26
N ILE A 40 -1.96 6.91 0.06
CA ILE A 40 -2.20 5.47 -0.07
C ILE A 40 -1.05 4.68 0.54
N LEU A 41 0.18 5.09 0.24
CA LEU A 41 1.37 4.41 0.76
C LEU A 41 1.44 4.48 2.29
N LEU A 42 1.16 5.65 2.87
CA LEU A 42 1.16 5.79 4.33
C LEU A 42 0.10 4.91 4.97
N SER A 43 -1.10 4.88 4.39
CA SER A 43 -2.16 4.02 4.89
C SER A 43 -1.75 2.54 4.84
N ALA A 44 -1.14 2.13 3.74
CA ALA A 44 -0.68 0.76 3.58
C ALA A 44 0.36 0.41 4.66
N ARG A 45 1.32 1.30 4.87
CA ARG A 45 2.38 1.06 5.86
C ARG A 45 1.84 0.99 7.28
N GLU A 46 0.87 1.84 7.60
CA GLU A 46 0.23 1.80 8.92
C GLU A 46 -0.46 0.46 9.16
N LYS A 47 -1.18 -0.03 8.16
CA LYS A 47 -1.90 -1.29 8.29
C LYS A 47 -0.96 -2.47 8.45
N VAL A 48 0.11 -2.51 7.67
CA VAL A 48 1.10 -3.58 7.78
C VAL A 48 1.76 -3.54 9.15
N THR A 49 2.12 -2.34 9.60
CA THR A 49 2.75 -2.17 10.91
C THR A 49 1.82 -2.65 12.01
N GLU A 50 0.55 -2.27 11.95
CA GLU A 50 -0.42 -2.71 12.95
C GLU A 50 -0.55 -4.22 12.97
N ALA A 51 -0.61 -4.84 11.79
CA ALA A 51 -0.72 -6.29 11.72
C ALA A 51 0.47 -6.97 12.37
N LEU A 52 1.68 -6.46 12.09
CA LEU A 52 2.89 -7.04 12.64
C LEU A 52 2.99 -6.85 14.15
N VAL A 53 2.71 -5.63 14.62
CA VAL A 53 2.86 -5.29 16.03
C VAL A 53 1.82 -6.00 16.88
N LYS A 54 0.59 -6.09 16.40
CA LYS A 54 -0.52 -6.67 17.15
C LYS A 54 -0.82 -8.11 16.81
N GLY A 55 -0.03 -8.73 15.93
CA GLY A 55 -0.22 -10.12 15.56
C GLY A 55 -1.52 -10.40 14.82
N LYS A 56 -1.95 -9.46 13.99
CA LYS A 56 -3.16 -9.63 13.19
C LYS A 56 -2.82 -10.22 11.83
N ALA A 57 -3.75 -10.98 11.27
CA ALA A 57 -3.61 -11.48 9.90
C ALA A 57 -3.83 -10.33 8.92
N ILE A 58 -3.18 -10.42 7.77
CA ILE A 58 -3.37 -9.44 6.70
C ILE A 58 -4.21 -10.10 5.61
N LYS A 59 -5.33 -9.45 5.31
CA LYS A 59 -6.23 -9.86 4.25
C LYS A 59 -6.08 -8.87 3.10
N ILE A 60 -5.93 -9.39 1.87
CA ILE A 60 -5.82 -8.53 0.71
C ILE A 60 -7.14 -8.52 -0.01
N GLU A 61 -7.69 -7.32 -0.21
CA GLU A 61 -8.95 -7.14 -0.90
C GLU A 61 -8.74 -7.41 -2.38
N LYS A 62 -9.52 -8.32 -2.95
CA LYS A 62 -9.39 -8.65 -4.35
C LYS A 62 -10.01 -7.57 -5.22
N ARG A 63 -9.31 -7.25 -6.31
CA ARG A 63 -9.84 -6.35 -7.29
C ARG A 63 -10.88 -7.11 -8.13
N GLY A 64 -12.04 -6.58 -8.16
CA GLY A 64 -13.25 -7.00 -8.76
C GLY A 64 -13.42 -7.88 -9.90
#